data_82311db45041c32e02b7a2d70f39bf96
#
_entry.id   82311db45041c32e02b7a2d70f39bf96
#
_cell.length_a   1.000
_cell.length_b   1.000
_cell.length_c   1.000
_cell.angle_alpha   90.00
_cell.angle_beta   90.00
_cell.angle_gamma   90.00
#
_symmetry.space_group_name_H-M   'P 1'
#
loop_
_entity.id
_entity.type
_entity.pdbx_description
1 polymer ?
#
loop_
_entity_poly.entity_id
_entity_poly.type
_entity_poly.pdbx_seq_one_letter_code
_entity_poly.pdbx_strand_id
1 'polypeptide(L)'
;MRNYLIQYMVITALSISAIFAQAVSKTGTSAGQFLKIGVGSRAIGLGGAFTAIADDASSLYWNPSGIANNKTLSIFVDHYDWILDIEMDFIGFIIPLGSAGNLGVSTNYLHMGEMEVTSTKNPEGTGEKFSAASYLGQISYARNLTERFSLGSSIKLIKESIWNSTATGIAIDIGTLYKSTFPGLKLGMSISNYGSKMKMDGRDLLVQTDLDPSLE
;
A
#
# COMPACT_ATOMS: atom_id res chain seq x y z
N MET A 1 45.77 -12.15 -20.81
CA MET A 1 44.79 -11.63 -21.80
C MET A 1 43.37 -12.09 -21.55
N ARG A 2 43.06 -13.36 -21.27
CA ARG A 2 41.67 -13.87 -21.05
C ARG A 2 40.91 -13.20 -19.91
N ASN A 3 41.56 -12.84 -18.82
CA ASN A 3 40.92 -12.19 -17.67
C ASN A 3 40.54 -10.72 -17.94
N TYR A 4 41.31 -9.99 -18.74
CA TYR A 4 40.98 -8.62 -19.14
C TYR A 4 39.77 -8.57 -20.10
N LEU A 5 39.65 -9.54 -20.99
CA LEU A 5 38.51 -9.67 -21.90
C LEU A 5 37.21 -9.87 -21.12
N ILE A 6 37.21 -10.70 -20.08
CA ILE A 6 36.07 -10.91 -19.22
C ILE A 6 35.70 -9.64 -18.43
N GLN A 7 36.68 -8.93 -17.89
CA GLN A 7 36.48 -7.66 -17.20
C GLN A 7 35.86 -6.59 -18.12
N TYR A 8 36.38 -6.45 -19.34
CA TYR A 8 35.81 -5.51 -20.33
C TYR A 8 34.39 -5.89 -20.71
N MET A 9 34.07 -7.17 -20.90
CA MET A 9 32.69 -7.62 -21.17
C MET A 9 31.73 -7.31 -20.01
N VAL A 10 32.13 -7.51 -18.77
CA VAL A 10 31.34 -7.22 -17.60
C VAL A 10 31.07 -5.72 -17.45
N ILE A 11 32.12 -4.90 -17.64
CA ILE A 11 32.02 -3.43 -17.58
C ILE A 11 31.10 -2.91 -18.70
N THR A 12 31.24 -3.45 -19.92
CA THR A 12 30.41 -3.06 -21.05
C THR A 12 28.94 -3.48 -20.84
N ALA A 13 28.68 -4.67 -20.29
CA ALA A 13 27.32 -5.14 -19.96
C ALA A 13 26.67 -4.29 -18.87
N LEU A 14 27.43 -3.88 -17.84
CA LEU A 14 26.96 -2.97 -16.79
C LEU A 14 26.66 -1.56 -17.32
N SER A 15 27.46 -1.05 -18.27
CA SER A 15 27.23 0.26 -18.87
C SER A 15 26.00 0.30 -19.80
N ILE A 16 25.72 -0.79 -20.50
CA ILE A 16 24.54 -0.90 -21.38
C ILE A 16 23.25 -0.92 -20.55
N SER A 17 23.23 -1.55 -19.38
CA SER A 17 22.05 -1.55 -18.51
C SER A 17 21.70 -0.17 -17.93
N ALA A 18 22.68 0.72 -17.78
CA ALA A 18 22.47 2.09 -17.31
C ALA A 18 21.78 3.00 -18.36
N ILE A 19 21.91 2.69 -19.65
CA ILE A 19 21.32 3.50 -20.74
C ILE A 19 19.80 3.31 -20.84
N PHE A 20 19.27 2.17 -20.39
CA PHE A 20 17.83 1.91 -20.39
C PHE A 20 17.08 2.42 -19.15
N ALA A 21 17.77 3.01 -18.19
CA ALA A 21 17.18 3.60 -17.00
C ALA A 21 16.68 5.04 -17.25
N GLN A 22 15.96 5.26 -18.33
CA GLN A 22 15.15 6.48 -18.44
C GLN A 22 13.94 6.31 -17.52
N ALA A 23 14.05 6.85 -16.32
CA ALA A 23 12.91 6.97 -15.42
C ALA A 23 11.91 7.93 -16.05
N VAL A 24 10.93 7.37 -16.74
CA VAL A 24 9.73 8.13 -17.09
C VAL A 24 9.13 8.59 -15.77
N SER A 25 9.11 9.90 -15.54
CA SER A 25 8.45 10.48 -14.37
C SER A 25 6.96 10.12 -14.46
N LYS A 26 6.52 9.24 -13.58
CA LYS A 26 5.11 8.85 -13.41
C LYS A 26 4.45 9.66 -12.31
N THR A 27 4.91 10.88 -12.07
CA THR A 27 4.36 11.76 -11.05
C THR A 27 2.87 11.99 -11.32
N GLY A 28 2.03 11.75 -10.31
CA GLY A 28 0.57 11.88 -10.43
C GLY A 28 -0.14 10.74 -11.16
N THR A 29 0.59 9.74 -11.69
CA THR A 29 -0.02 8.58 -12.40
C THR A 29 -0.01 7.29 -11.59
N SER A 30 0.49 7.31 -10.35
CA SER A 30 0.54 6.13 -9.49
C SER A 30 -0.68 6.08 -8.61
N ALA A 31 -1.46 5.00 -8.70
CA ALA A 31 -2.58 4.72 -7.81
C ALA A 31 -2.11 4.21 -6.44
N GLY A 32 -2.97 4.28 -5.44
CA GLY A 32 -2.74 3.67 -4.13
C GLY A 32 -1.61 4.32 -3.33
N GLN A 33 -1.32 5.60 -3.52
CA GLN A 33 -0.21 6.26 -2.79
C GLN A 33 -0.45 6.29 -1.27
N PHE A 34 -1.69 6.35 -0.82
CA PHE A 34 -2.04 6.31 0.60
C PHE A 34 -1.61 4.99 1.28
N LEU A 35 -1.42 3.91 0.53
CA LEU A 35 -0.90 2.64 1.03
C LEU A 35 0.57 2.71 1.47
N LYS A 36 1.27 3.79 1.20
CA LYS A 36 2.65 4.03 1.65
C LYS A 36 2.73 4.80 2.96
N ILE A 37 1.61 5.35 3.43
CA ILE A 37 1.53 6.03 4.70
C ILE A 37 1.58 4.97 5.79
N GLY A 38 2.63 4.97 6.60
CA GLY A 38 2.87 3.94 7.62
C GLY A 38 1.81 3.96 8.72
N VAL A 39 1.55 2.82 9.33
CA VAL A 39 0.57 2.62 10.39
C VAL A 39 1.29 2.25 11.69
N GLY A 40 0.86 2.87 12.78
CA GLY A 40 1.34 2.59 14.12
C GLY A 40 2.57 3.40 14.52
N SER A 41 2.43 4.20 15.56
CA SER A 41 3.49 5.09 16.09
C SER A 41 4.78 4.34 16.43
N ARG A 42 4.70 3.10 16.91
CA ARG A 42 5.85 2.24 17.19
C ARG A 42 6.64 1.91 15.92
N ALA A 43 5.96 1.53 14.85
CA ALA A 43 6.59 1.20 13.58
C ALA A 43 7.19 2.44 12.91
N ILE A 44 6.47 3.56 12.95
CA ILE A 44 6.93 4.85 12.41
C ILE A 44 8.15 5.34 13.20
N GLY A 45 8.14 5.22 14.53
CA GLY A 45 9.28 5.57 15.37
C GLY A 45 10.54 4.75 15.11
N LEU A 46 10.39 3.55 14.53
CA LEU A 46 11.49 2.70 14.05
C LEU A 46 11.87 2.99 12.58
N GLY A 47 11.37 4.09 12.01
CA GLY A 47 11.62 4.44 10.61
C GLY A 47 10.99 3.46 9.62
N GLY A 48 9.92 2.74 9.99
CA GLY A 48 9.28 1.72 9.17
C GLY A 48 10.00 0.37 9.15
N ALA A 49 11.07 0.19 9.93
CA ALA A 49 11.81 -1.07 10.03
C ALA A 49 11.07 -2.11 10.89
N PHE A 50 9.82 -2.44 10.52
CA PHE A 50 8.91 -3.25 11.32
C PHE A 50 8.66 -4.65 10.77
N THR A 51 9.03 -4.95 9.53
CA THR A 51 8.75 -6.21 8.84
C THR A 51 9.22 -7.46 9.59
N ALA A 52 10.36 -7.40 10.27
CA ALA A 52 10.89 -8.52 11.06
C ALA A 52 10.42 -8.51 12.54
N ILE A 53 9.95 -7.36 13.02
CA ILE A 53 9.41 -7.21 14.39
C ILE A 53 7.98 -7.71 14.44
N ALA A 54 7.09 -7.13 13.64
CA ALA A 54 5.69 -7.49 13.33
C ALA A 54 5.05 -8.45 14.35
N ASP A 55 4.82 -7.96 15.58
CA ASP A 55 4.40 -8.78 16.72
C ASP A 55 3.09 -8.30 17.40
N ASP A 56 2.45 -7.29 16.82
CA ASP A 56 1.16 -6.75 17.23
C ASP A 56 0.18 -6.64 16.06
N ALA A 57 -1.01 -6.09 16.27
CA ALA A 57 -2.03 -6.04 15.22
C ALA A 57 -1.72 -5.03 14.09
N SER A 58 -0.76 -4.12 14.24
CA SER A 58 -0.25 -3.33 13.13
C SER A 58 0.51 -4.16 12.09
N SER A 59 0.85 -5.42 12.42
CA SER A 59 1.40 -6.41 11.49
C SER A 59 0.53 -6.65 10.27
N LEU A 60 -0.79 -6.44 10.39
CA LEU A 60 -1.73 -6.49 9.26
C LEU A 60 -1.31 -5.56 8.12
N TYR A 61 -0.71 -4.42 8.45
CA TYR A 61 -0.19 -3.49 7.46
C TYR A 61 1.24 -3.87 7.01
N TRP A 62 2.13 -4.19 7.96
CA TRP A 62 3.57 -4.31 7.69
C TRP A 62 4.01 -5.66 7.16
N ASN A 63 3.49 -6.74 7.76
CA ASN A 63 3.84 -8.12 7.40
C ASN A 63 2.77 -9.09 7.93
N PRO A 64 1.91 -9.62 7.08
CA PRO A 64 0.79 -10.46 7.52
C PRO A 64 1.23 -11.72 8.27
N SER A 65 2.45 -12.21 8.09
CA SER A 65 2.93 -13.37 8.87
C SER A 65 3.09 -13.07 10.37
N GLY A 66 3.19 -11.79 10.75
CA GLY A 66 3.31 -11.37 12.14
C GLY A 66 2.11 -11.78 13.00
N ILE A 67 0.90 -11.78 12.40
CA ILE A 67 -0.30 -12.16 13.14
C ILE A 67 -0.31 -13.63 13.57
N ALA A 68 0.51 -14.51 12.97
CA ALA A 68 0.54 -15.94 13.30
C ALA A 68 0.89 -16.25 14.75
N ASN A 69 1.57 -15.33 15.43
CA ASN A 69 2.02 -15.53 16.81
C ASN A 69 1.03 -15.01 17.85
N ASN A 70 -0.05 -14.33 17.45
CA ASN A 70 -1.07 -13.85 18.36
C ASN A 70 -1.86 -15.01 18.98
N LYS A 71 -2.02 -14.98 20.28
CA LYS A 71 -2.74 -16.02 21.04
C LYS A 71 -4.11 -15.57 21.53
N THR A 72 -4.36 -14.27 21.50
CA THR A 72 -5.59 -13.64 21.99
C THR A 72 -6.21 -12.77 20.92
N LEU A 73 -7.51 -12.52 21.03
CA LEU A 73 -8.16 -11.47 20.24
C LEU A 73 -7.41 -10.14 20.46
N SER A 74 -7.00 -9.52 19.38
CA SER A 74 -6.28 -8.25 19.44
C SER A 74 -6.95 -7.24 18.52
N ILE A 75 -7.06 -6.01 19.02
CA ILE A 75 -7.61 -4.89 18.29
C ILE A 75 -6.53 -3.81 18.25
N PHE A 76 -6.37 -3.18 17.12
CA PHE A 76 -5.48 -2.04 16.94
C PHE A 76 -6.24 -0.92 16.25
N VAL A 77 -6.19 0.27 16.81
CA VAL A 77 -6.78 1.48 16.26
C VAL A 77 -5.69 2.54 16.20
N ASP A 78 -5.57 3.16 15.07
CA ASP A 78 -4.64 4.26 14.82
C ASP A 78 -5.38 5.37 14.11
N HIS A 79 -5.27 6.58 14.62
CA HIS A 79 -5.84 7.78 14.05
C HIS A 79 -4.80 8.89 14.12
N TYR A 80 -4.62 9.59 13.02
CA TYR A 80 -3.71 10.74 13.00
C TYR A 80 -4.05 11.71 11.87
N ASP A 81 -3.82 12.96 12.19
CA ASP A 81 -3.85 14.04 11.22
C ASP A 81 -2.62 13.91 10.31
N TRP A 82 -2.87 13.90 9.02
CA TRP A 82 -1.82 13.93 8.02
C TRP A 82 -1.52 15.38 7.66
N ILE A 83 -1.30 15.71 6.42
CA ILE A 83 -1.05 17.08 5.96
C ILE A 83 -2.34 17.70 5.41
N LEU A 84 -2.49 19.03 5.55
CA LEU A 84 -3.59 19.81 4.96
C LEU A 84 -5.00 19.27 5.31
N ASP A 85 -5.25 19.06 6.59
CA ASP A 85 -6.53 18.58 7.12
C ASP A 85 -6.98 17.21 6.50
N ILE A 86 -6.01 16.41 6.05
CA ILE A 86 -6.24 15.03 5.67
C ILE A 86 -6.08 14.17 6.91
N GLU A 87 -7.05 13.33 7.16
CA GLU A 87 -7.05 12.40 8.30
C GLU A 87 -6.86 10.97 7.81
N MET A 88 -6.22 10.15 8.62
CA MET A 88 -6.04 8.73 8.34
C MET A 88 -6.43 7.88 9.53
N ASP A 89 -7.31 6.92 9.28
CA ASP A 89 -7.80 5.94 10.24
C ASP A 89 -7.37 4.55 9.84
N PHE A 90 -6.87 3.79 10.79
CA PHE A 90 -6.60 2.37 10.63
C PHE A 90 -7.25 1.59 11.77
N ILE A 91 -7.99 0.54 11.44
CA ILE A 91 -8.56 -0.39 12.40
C ILE A 91 -8.19 -1.81 11.97
N GLY A 92 -7.63 -2.57 12.89
CA GLY A 92 -7.23 -3.96 12.66
C GLY A 92 -7.67 -4.89 13.78
N PHE A 93 -8.13 -6.08 13.40
CA PHE A 93 -8.55 -7.15 14.31
C PHE A 93 -7.75 -8.41 13.99
N ILE A 94 -7.28 -9.11 15.01
CA ILE A 94 -6.69 -10.44 14.90
C ILE A 94 -7.53 -11.40 15.69
N ILE A 95 -7.99 -12.47 15.05
CA ILE A 95 -8.84 -13.51 15.62
C ILE A 95 -8.06 -14.81 15.60
N PRO A 96 -7.62 -15.32 16.77
CA PRO A 96 -6.94 -16.60 16.85
C PRO A 96 -7.91 -17.76 16.58
N LEU A 97 -7.50 -18.67 15.68
CA LEU A 97 -8.25 -19.88 15.33
C LEU A 97 -7.59 -21.14 15.95
N GLY A 98 -6.80 -20.97 17.00
CA GLY A 98 -6.08 -22.04 17.66
C GLY A 98 -5.00 -22.69 16.78
N SER A 99 -5.04 -24.00 16.62
CA SER A 99 -4.07 -24.72 15.78
C SER A 99 -4.22 -24.45 14.28
N ALA A 100 -5.34 -23.89 13.85
CA ALA A 100 -5.56 -23.55 12.45
C ALA A 100 -4.83 -22.27 12.00
N GLY A 101 -4.28 -21.50 12.94
CA GLY A 101 -3.62 -20.22 12.63
C GLY A 101 -4.45 -19.02 13.08
N ASN A 102 -4.26 -17.87 12.46
CA ASN A 102 -4.94 -16.63 12.83
C ASN A 102 -5.55 -15.94 11.60
N LEU A 103 -6.74 -15.40 11.78
CA LEU A 103 -7.41 -14.55 10.82
C LEU A 103 -7.20 -13.09 11.23
N GLY A 104 -6.94 -12.25 10.24
CA GLY A 104 -6.87 -10.82 10.42
C GLY A 104 -7.86 -10.10 9.52
N VAL A 105 -8.46 -9.05 10.03
CA VAL A 105 -9.29 -8.13 9.24
C VAL A 105 -8.86 -6.72 9.55
N SER A 106 -8.66 -5.90 8.54
CA SER A 106 -8.33 -4.49 8.74
C SER A 106 -8.93 -3.59 7.68
N THR A 107 -9.07 -2.34 8.03
CA THR A 107 -9.44 -1.27 7.12
C THR A 107 -8.50 -0.10 7.31
N ASN A 108 -8.26 0.63 6.23
CA ASN A 108 -7.55 1.89 6.23
C ASN A 108 -8.38 2.91 5.46
N TYR A 109 -8.55 4.08 6.04
CA TYR A 109 -9.36 5.15 5.50
C TYR A 109 -8.59 6.45 5.56
N LEU A 110 -8.27 6.99 4.39
CA LEU A 110 -7.70 8.33 4.25
C LEU A 110 -8.76 9.23 3.66
N HIS A 111 -9.03 10.34 4.30
CA HIS A 111 -10.05 11.28 3.84
C HIS A 111 -9.65 12.73 4.10
N MET A 112 -10.25 13.61 3.36
CA MET A 112 -10.13 15.05 3.55
C MET A 112 -11.52 15.67 3.73
N GLY A 113 -11.57 16.81 4.39
CA GLY A 113 -12.76 17.63 4.51
C GLY A 113 -13.29 18.09 3.15
N GLU A 114 -14.52 18.59 3.13
CA GLU A 114 -15.09 19.19 1.93
C GLU A 114 -14.38 20.48 1.54
N MET A 115 -14.07 20.63 0.27
CA MET A 115 -13.51 21.85 -0.32
C MET A 115 -14.48 22.44 -1.32
N GLU A 116 -14.52 23.77 -1.43
CA GLU A 116 -15.33 24.44 -2.43
C GLU A 116 -14.71 24.35 -3.83
N VAL A 117 -15.56 24.12 -4.81
CA VAL A 117 -15.16 24.17 -6.23
C VAL A 117 -15.05 25.63 -6.63
N THR A 118 -13.86 26.04 -7.03
CA THR A 118 -13.60 27.40 -7.55
C THR A 118 -13.41 27.38 -9.06
N SER A 119 -13.70 28.48 -9.71
CA SER A 119 -13.47 28.68 -11.14
C SER A 119 -12.89 30.07 -11.42
N THR A 120 -12.35 30.28 -12.61
CA THR A 120 -11.87 31.61 -13.03
C THR A 120 -12.97 32.69 -13.02
N LYS A 121 -14.23 32.29 -13.14
CA LYS A 121 -15.39 33.20 -13.05
C LYS A 121 -15.88 33.41 -11.62
N ASN A 122 -15.71 32.40 -10.77
CA ASN A 122 -16.16 32.41 -9.37
C ASN A 122 -14.98 31.99 -8.46
N PRO A 123 -14.01 32.88 -8.24
CA PRO A 123 -12.82 32.57 -7.44
C PRO A 123 -13.14 32.36 -5.95
N GLU A 124 -14.24 32.93 -5.47
CA GLU A 124 -14.71 32.78 -4.08
C GLU A 124 -15.50 31.49 -3.83
N GLY A 125 -15.76 30.71 -4.89
CA GLY A 125 -16.50 29.46 -4.83
C GLY A 125 -17.72 29.44 -5.75
N THR A 126 -18.08 28.25 -6.22
CA THR A 126 -19.29 28.03 -7.06
C THR A 126 -20.50 27.63 -6.24
N GLY A 127 -20.34 27.38 -4.95
CA GLY A 127 -21.33 26.77 -4.06
C GLY A 127 -21.38 25.23 -4.15
N GLU A 128 -20.64 24.63 -5.10
CA GLU A 128 -20.43 23.17 -5.13
C GLU A 128 -19.24 22.80 -4.23
N LYS A 129 -19.32 21.62 -3.62
CA LYS A 129 -18.24 21.08 -2.80
C LYS A 129 -17.76 19.75 -3.34
N PHE A 130 -16.51 19.46 -3.14
CA PHE A 130 -15.92 18.15 -3.44
C PHE A 130 -15.12 17.64 -2.26
N SER A 131 -14.93 16.34 -2.21
CA SER A 131 -14.04 15.66 -1.26
C SER A 131 -13.26 14.56 -1.96
N ALA A 132 -12.19 14.12 -1.31
CA ALA A 132 -11.43 12.95 -1.74
C ALA A 132 -11.30 11.97 -0.58
N ALA A 133 -11.37 10.69 -0.89
CA ALA A 133 -11.21 9.63 0.08
C ALA A 133 -10.60 8.38 -0.56
N SER A 134 -9.79 7.68 0.22
CA SER A 134 -9.19 6.41 -0.18
C SER A 134 -9.48 5.36 0.88
N TYR A 135 -9.98 4.22 0.44
CA TYR A 135 -10.39 3.10 1.31
C TYR A 135 -9.59 1.86 0.98
N LEU A 136 -9.20 1.14 2.00
CA LEU A 136 -8.68 -0.21 1.90
C LEU A 136 -9.45 -1.11 2.87
N GLY A 137 -9.96 -2.22 2.36
CA GLY A 137 -10.44 -3.34 3.17
C GLY A 137 -9.52 -4.53 2.96
N GLN A 138 -9.12 -5.22 4.03
CA GLN A 138 -8.15 -6.31 3.97
C GLN A 138 -8.61 -7.49 4.82
N ILE A 139 -8.43 -8.69 4.27
CA ILE A 139 -8.52 -9.95 5.00
C ILE A 139 -7.17 -10.64 4.90
N SER A 140 -6.68 -11.11 6.04
CA SER A 140 -5.36 -11.72 6.19
C SER A 140 -5.50 -13.08 6.87
N TYR A 141 -4.63 -13.99 6.49
CA TYR A 141 -4.48 -15.27 7.18
C TYR A 141 -3.00 -15.56 7.39
N ALA A 142 -2.66 -16.03 8.58
CA ALA A 142 -1.30 -16.46 8.88
C ALA A 142 -1.26 -17.67 9.80
N ARG A 143 -0.21 -18.46 9.61
CA ARG A 143 0.01 -19.69 10.40
C ARG A 143 1.51 -19.91 10.63
N ASN A 144 1.82 -20.46 11.79
CA ASN A 144 3.13 -21.03 12.07
C ASN A 144 3.24 -22.39 11.37
N LEU A 145 4.11 -22.50 10.36
CA LEU A 145 4.40 -23.76 9.69
C LEU A 145 5.34 -24.63 10.50
N THR A 146 6.23 -24.00 11.25
CA THR A 146 7.10 -24.60 12.24
C THR A 146 7.18 -23.69 13.46
N GLU A 147 7.83 -24.14 14.56
CA GLU A 147 8.07 -23.30 15.75
C GLU A 147 8.84 -22.00 15.44
N ARG A 148 9.56 -21.97 14.32
CA ARG A 148 10.44 -20.87 13.93
C ARG A 148 10.03 -20.14 12.67
N PHE A 149 9.14 -20.72 11.88
CA PHE A 149 8.76 -20.16 10.58
C PHE A 149 7.26 -19.91 10.49
N SER A 150 6.91 -18.67 10.25
CA SER A 150 5.54 -18.20 10.04
C SER A 150 5.35 -17.73 8.60
N LEU A 151 4.21 -18.03 8.03
CA LEU A 151 3.77 -17.56 6.71
C LEU A 151 2.43 -16.86 6.87
N GLY A 152 2.24 -15.78 6.15
CA GLY A 152 0.98 -15.05 6.09
C GLY A 152 0.72 -14.48 4.71
N SER A 153 -0.55 -14.30 4.41
CA SER A 153 -1.01 -13.67 3.18
C SER A 153 -2.22 -12.80 3.46
N SER A 154 -2.43 -11.80 2.61
CA SER A 154 -3.59 -10.91 2.67
C SER A 154 -4.17 -10.68 1.28
N ILE A 155 -5.47 -10.45 1.24
CA ILE A 155 -6.19 -9.96 0.06
C ILE A 155 -6.74 -8.59 0.43
N LYS A 156 -6.56 -7.62 -0.47
CA LYS A 156 -6.92 -6.22 -0.30
C LYS A 156 -7.88 -5.78 -1.39
N LEU A 157 -8.89 -5.04 -1.00
CA LEU A 157 -9.77 -4.28 -1.88
C LEU A 157 -9.48 -2.81 -1.65
N ILE A 158 -9.15 -2.10 -2.73
CA ILE A 158 -8.73 -0.70 -2.69
C ILE A 158 -9.73 0.11 -3.51
N LYS A 159 -10.15 1.24 -2.96
CA LYS A 159 -11.00 2.20 -3.66
C LYS A 159 -10.49 3.62 -3.38
N GLU A 160 -10.22 4.35 -4.44
CA GLU A 160 -9.91 5.79 -4.39
C GLU A 160 -11.06 6.55 -5.05
N SER A 161 -11.47 7.64 -4.44
CA SER A 161 -12.55 8.50 -4.92
C SER A 161 -12.12 9.95 -4.81
N ILE A 162 -12.30 10.68 -5.89
CA ILE A 162 -12.08 12.12 -5.95
C ILE A 162 -13.29 12.72 -6.67
N TRP A 163 -14.07 13.50 -5.94
CA TRP A 163 -15.31 14.09 -6.45
C TRP A 163 -16.21 13.03 -7.13
N ASN A 164 -16.43 13.13 -8.46
CA ASN A 164 -17.29 12.24 -9.25
C ASN A 164 -16.51 11.09 -9.93
N SER A 165 -15.23 10.93 -9.61
CA SER A 165 -14.38 9.92 -10.23
C SER A 165 -13.90 8.91 -9.19
N THR A 166 -13.86 7.64 -9.58
CA THR A 166 -13.44 6.54 -8.70
C THR A 166 -12.46 5.61 -9.41
N ALA A 167 -11.54 5.05 -8.63
CA ALA A 167 -10.69 3.95 -9.06
C ALA A 167 -10.82 2.79 -8.06
N THR A 168 -10.86 1.57 -8.56
CA THR A 168 -10.90 0.37 -7.73
C THR A 168 -9.80 -0.60 -8.13
N GLY A 169 -9.29 -1.35 -7.17
CA GLY A 169 -8.26 -2.35 -7.40
C GLY A 169 -8.26 -3.44 -6.36
N ILE A 170 -7.59 -4.52 -6.70
CA ILE A 170 -7.34 -5.66 -5.81
C ILE A 170 -5.85 -5.83 -5.69
N ALA A 171 -5.37 -6.11 -4.48
CA ALA A 171 -3.97 -6.41 -4.23
C ALA A 171 -3.82 -7.58 -3.27
N ILE A 172 -2.65 -8.18 -3.28
CA ILE A 172 -2.27 -9.26 -2.37
C ILE A 172 -0.97 -8.90 -1.66
N ASP A 173 -0.85 -9.38 -0.42
CA ASP A 173 0.41 -9.37 0.31
C ASP A 173 0.82 -10.80 0.65
N ILE A 174 2.12 -11.03 0.70
CA ILE A 174 2.70 -12.27 1.21
C ILE A 174 3.84 -11.88 2.15
N GLY A 175 3.85 -12.50 3.32
CA GLY A 175 4.84 -12.22 4.33
C GLY A 175 5.38 -13.48 5.01
N THR A 176 6.63 -13.42 5.43
CA THR A 176 7.29 -14.49 6.19
C THR A 176 8.04 -13.91 7.37
N LEU A 177 8.09 -14.69 8.46
CA LEU A 177 8.93 -14.44 9.61
C LEU A 177 9.68 -15.72 9.98
N TYR A 178 10.97 -15.58 10.19
CA TYR A 178 11.84 -16.66 10.62
C TYR A 178 12.61 -16.27 11.91
N LYS A 179 12.44 -17.08 12.95
CA LYS A 179 13.19 -16.96 14.20
C LYS A 179 14.45 -17.81 14.09
N SER A 180 15.61 -17.18 14.04
CA SER A 180 16.89 -17.87 13.95
C SER A 180 17.19 -18.69 15.23
N THR A 181 18.13 -19.63 15.09
CA THR A 181 18.76 -20.30 16.25
C THR A 181 19.64 -19.36 17.06
N PHE A 182 20.14 -18.28 16.44
CA PHE A 182 20.89 -17.25 17.14
C PHE A 182 19.96 -16.41 18.00
N PRO A 183 20.22 -16.24 19.29
CA PRO A 183 19.40 -15.43 20.17
C PRO A 183 19.23 -14.00 19.64
N GLY A 184 18.00 -13.52 19.61
CA GLY A 184 17.68 -12.15 19.19
C GLY A 184 17.60 -11.91 17.67
N LEU A 185 18.05 -12.83 16.82
CA LEU A 185 18.01 -12.68 15.38
C LEU A 185 16.67 -13.17 14.81
N LYS A 186 15.93 -12.26 14.18
CA LYS A 186 14.72 -12.57 13.40
C LYS A 186 14.91 -12.08 11.96
N LEU A 187 14.44 -12.82 10.99
CA LEU A 187 14.39 -12.43 9.60
C LEU A 187 12.94 -12.29 9.18
N GLY A 188 12.60 -11.17 8.57
CA GLY A 188 11.28 -10.90 8.03
C GLY A 188 11.37 -10.48 6.57
N MET A 189 10.46 -11.00 5.74
CA MET A 189 10.27 -10.58 4.37
C MET A 189 8.79 -10.33 4.12
N SER A 190 8.49 -9.30 3.35
CA SER A 190 7.13 -9.01 2.92
C SER A 190 7.14 -8.46 1.49
N ILE A 191 6.23 -8.96 0.68
CA ILE A 191 5.84 -8.36 -0.59
C ILE A 191 4.45 -7.82 -0.33
N SER A 192 4.28 -6.51 -0.43
CA SER A 192 3.02 -5.85 -0.14
C SER A 192 2.49 -5.11 -1.36
N ASN A 193 1.16 -5.00 -1.42
CA ASN A 193 0.44 -4.24 -2.43
C ASN A 193 0.74 -4.69 -3.87
N TYR A 194 0.98 -5.99 -4.08
CA TYR A 194 1.07 -6.53 -5.43
C TYR A 194 -0.34 -6.67 -6.01
N GLY A 195 -0.70 -5.78 -6.91
CA GLY A 195 -2.09 -5.62 -7.30
C GLY A 195 -2.35 -5.30 -8.76
N SER A 196 -3.64 -5.20 -9.07
CA SER A 196 -4.14 -4.81 -10.38
C SER A 196 -3.81 -3.36 -10.70
N LYS A 197 -3.80 -3.02 -11.98
CA LYS A 197 -3.79 -1.62 -12.41
C LYS A 197 -5.10 -0.97 -11.97
N MET A 198 -5.00 0.21 -11.40
CA MET A 198 -6.14 1.05 -11.07
C MET A 198 -6.21 2.20 -12.09
N LYS A 199 -7.41 2.51 -12.54
CA LYS A 199 -7.67 3.63 -13.43
C LYS A 199 -8.84 4.42 -12.85
N MET A 200 -8.65 5.71 -12.74
CA MET A 200 -9.73 6.61 -12.38
C MET A 200 -10.75 6.64 -13.53
N ASP A 201 -12.01 6.47 -13.20
CA ASP A 201 -13.15 6.55 -14.13
C ASP A 201 -14.25 7.40 -13.48
N GLY A 202 -14.93 8.20 -14.28
CA GLY A 202 -15.96 9.06 -13.77
C GLY A 202 -16.43 10.11 -14.80
N ARG A 203 -17.54 10.74 -14.45
CA ARG A 203 -18.22 11.72 -15.30
C ARG A 203 -17.31 12.85 -15.75
N ASP A 204 -16.42 13.31 -14.88
CA ASP A 204 -15.57 14.49 -15.11
C ASP A 204 -14.36 14.19 -15.99
N LEU A 205 -14.14 12.90 -16.31
CA LEU A 205 -13.07 12.46 -17.21
C LEU A 205 -13.54 12.22 -18.64
N LEU A 206 -14.82 12.43 -18.91
CA LEU A 206 -15.39 12.30 -20.26
C LEU A 206 -14.98 13.51 -21.09
N VAL A 207 -14.16 13.27 -22.11
CA VAL A 207 -13.80 14.26 -23.12
C VAL A 207 -14.74 14.07 -24.30
N GLN A 208 -15.45 15.12 -24.66
CA GLN A 208 -16.25 15.13 -25.88
C GLN A 208 -15.29 15.17 -27.07
N THR A 209 -15.21 14.08 -27.82
CA THR A 209 -14.39 13.98 -29.03
C THR A 209 -15.34 14.07 -30.23
N ASP A 210 -15.15 15.06 -31.08
CA ASP A 210 -15.79 15.08 -32.39
C ASP A 210 -15.18 13.95 -33.23
N LEU A 211 -16.02 13.03 -33.66
CA LEU A 211 -15.60 11.88 -34.48
C LEU A 211 -15.56 12.20 -35.96
N ASP A 212 -16.09 13.35 -36.37
CA ASP A 212 -16.10 13.78 -37.75
C ASP A 212 -15.70 15.24 -37.89
N PRO A 213 -14.39 15.56 -37.99
CA PRO A 213 -13.89 16.90 -38.13
C PRO A 213 -14.23 17.53 -39.51
N SER A 214 -14.94 16.81 -40.38
CA SER A 214 -15.34 17.30 -41.71
C SER A 214 -16.72 17.98 -41.73
N LEU A 215 -17.39 18.09 -40.59
CA LEU A 215 -18.72 18.68 -40.42
C LEU A 215 -18.73 20.10 -39.86
N GLU A 216 -17.54 20.78 -39.78
CA GLU A 216 -17.44 22.22 -39.53
C GLU A 216 -17.48 23.04 -40.83
#